data_e2ffde438c824bbe597400647cffe8c8
#
_entry.id   e2ffde438c824bbe597400647cffe8c8
#
_cell.length_a   1.000
_cell.length_b   1.000
_cell.length_c   1.000
_cell.angle_alpha   90.00
_cell.angle_beta   90.00
_cell.angle_gamma   90.00
#
_symmetry.space_group_name_H-M   'P 1'
#
loop_
_entity.id
_entity.type
_entity.pdbx_description
1 polymer ?
#
loop_
_entity_poly.entity_id
_entity_poly.type
_entity_poly.pdbx_seq_one_letter_code
_entity_poly.pdbx_strand_id
1 'polypeptide(L)'
;MEPIVYNNVFLKRHSLYRHCASTLNAVSERDYPKKNYFDTRIECLDMDTYEKKCGGNAKCTVDAVIGISKCVNKVTSSHRLLLVELRMLYVNANNLSKTELEQKIKHTKDLLGSELSIDKNNIFVFTDNVAPQARSFINRLMQGSKYFIVWSVSDFRNNIKSIDEMPYIPINPPDKICKELDGFVKTQKWQQLFKQISYWKECALRLRYNNSFEYDSLSKTIYDWWIMFRKNNPCLLKDEDELGAQIIDEEVHKVFGAITIQK
;
A
#
# COMPACT_ATOMS: atom_id res chain seq x y z
N MET A 1 3.13 14.61 4.26
CA MET A 1 2.75 14.01 2.94
C MET A 1 2.19 12.64 3.25
N GLU A 2 1.04 12.28 2.66
CA GLU A 2 0.49 10.94 2.84
C GLU A 2 1.45 9.90 2.28
N PRO A 3 1.69 8.79 2.99
CA PRO A 3 2.62 7.77 2.54
C PRO A 3 2.16 7.14 1.23
N ILE A 4 3.13 6.87 0.37
CA ILE A 4 2.93 6.24 -0.94
C ILE A 4 3.42 4.81 -0.87
N VAL A 5 2.62 3.87 -1.37
CA VAL A 5 2.99 2.46 -1.51
C VAL A 5 3.01 2.06 -2.98
N TYR A 6 3.89 1.12 -3.34
CA TYR A 6 3.79 0.51 -4.66
C TYR A 6 2.55 -0.39 -4.75
N ASN A 7 1.96 -0.46 -5.95
CA ASN A 7 0.72 -1.20 -6.19
C ASN A 7 0.80 -2.01 -7.49
N ASN A 8 1.30 -3.23 -7.36
CA ASN A 8 1.45 -4.14 -8.49
C ASN A 8 0.08 -4.56 -9.06
N VAL A 9 -0.95 -4.67 -8.22
CA VAL A 9 -2.31 -5.03 -8.68
C VAL A 9 -2.88 -3.96 -9.60
N PHE A 10 -2.64 -2.68 -9.30
CA PHE A 10 -3.04 -1.58 -10.17
C PHE A 10 -2.24 -1.58 -11.47
N LEU A 11 -0.93 -1.80 -11.41
CA LEU A 11 -0.05 -1.86 -12.57
C LEU A 11 -0.47 -2.97 -13.55
N LYS A 12 -0.85 -4.14 -13.04
CA LYS A 12 -1.30 -5.30 -13.85
C LYS A 12 -2.55 -5.04 -14.69
N ARG A 13 -3.28 -3.98 -14.41
CA ARG A 13 -4.47 -3.59 -15.21
C ARG A 13 -4.11 -2.94 -16.54
N HIS A 14 -2.87 -2.43 -16.69
CA HIS A 14 -2.43 -1.79 -17.91
C HIS A 14 -2.14 -2.84 -19.00
N SER A 15 -2.60 -2.60 -20.24
CA SER A 15 -2.45 -3.54 -21.35
C SER A 15 -0.97 -3.90 -21.64
N LEU A 16 -0.07 -2.94 -21.49
CA LEU A 16 1.37 -3.14 -21.70
C LEU A 16 2.02 -4.12 -20.72
N TYR A 17 1.40 -4.37 -19.56
CA TYR A 17 1.97 -5.28 -18.56
C TYR A 17 2.30 -6.66 -19.13
N ARG A 18 1.47 -7.20 -20.02
CA ARG A 18 1.68 -8.51 -20.66
C ARG A 18 2.91 -8.55 -21.58
N HIS A 19 3.38 -7.40 -22.03
CA HIS A 19 4.43 -7.28 -23.03
C HIS A 19 5.81 -6.93 -22.44
N CYS A 20 5.83 -6.22 -21.31
CA CYS A 20 7.06 -5.69 -20.73
C CYS A 20 7.11 -5.72 -19.19
N ALA A 21 6.37 -6.63 -18.54
CA ALA A 21 6.47 -6.81 -17.10
C ALA A 21 7.89 -7.22 -16.68
N SER A 22 8.40 -6.56 -15.65
CA SER A 22 9.70 -6.81 -15.02
C SER A 22 9.64 -6.41 -13.55
N THR A 23 10.77 -6.46 -12.83
CA THR A 23 10.92 -5.83 -11.54
C THR A 23 11.83 -4.62 -11.65
N LEU A 24 11.59 -3.60 -10.81
CA LEU A 24 12.41 -2.39 -10.83
C LEU A 24 13.89 -2.71 -10.55
N ASN A 25 14.15 -3.71 -9.68
CA ASN A 25 15.49 -4.18 -9.41
C ASN A 25 16.16 -4.78 -10.68
N ALA A 26 15.45 -5.63 -11.42
CA ALA A 26 15.98 -6.24 -12.65
C ALA A 26 16.26 -5.18 -13.74
N VAL A 27 15.42 -4.14 -13.85
CA VAL A 27 15.69 -3.01 -14.74
C VAL A 27 16.96 -2.29 -14.33
N SER A 28 17.16 -2.03 -13.04
CA SER A 28 18.35 -1.35 -12.52
C SER A 28 19.63 -2.15 -12.68
N GLU A 29 19.54 -3.48 -12.62
CA GLU A 29 20.70 -4.37 -12.74
C GLU A 29 21.31 -4.42 -14.15
N ARG A 30 20.61 -3.96 -15.17
CA ARG A 30 21.20 -3.81 -16.52
C ARG A 30 22.40 -2.85 -16.51
N ASP A 31 22.29 -1.79 -15.75
CA ASP A 31 23.35 -0.79 -15.61
C ASP A 31 24.34 -1.13 -14.48
N TYR A 32 23.82 -1.77 -13.40
CA TYR A 32 24.60 -2.14 -12.22
C TYR A 32 24.36 -3.59 -11.79
N PRO A 33 25.04 -4.55 -12.44
CA PRO A 33 24.92 -5.95 -12.08
C PRO A 33 25.24 -6.23 -10.61
N LYS A 34 24.43 -7.08 -9.97
CA LYS A 34 24.61 -7.55 -8.58
C LYS A 34 24.44 -6.47 -7.49
N LYS A 35 23.76 -5.37 -7.77
CA LYS A 35 23.53 -4.28 -6.82
C LYS A 35 22.04 -4.17 -6.47
N ASN A 36 21.47 -5.03 -5.66
CA ASN A 36 20.07 -4.98 -5.21
C ASN A 36 19.65 -3.60 -4.67
N TYR A 37 19.46 -2.64 -5.58
CA TYR A 37 19.10 -1.27 -5.23
C TYR A 37 17.63 -1.11 -4.81
N PHE A 38 16.75 -1.97 -5.33
CA PHE A 38 15.30 -1.89 -5.10
C PHE A 38 14.76 -3.19 -4.54
N ASP A 39 13.60 -3.10 -3.86
CA ASP A 39 12.84 -4.26 -3.44
C ASP A 39 12.45 -5.08 -4.69
N THR A 40 12.78 -6.37 -4.69
CA THR A 40 12.49 -7.30 -5.80
C THR A 40 10.99 -7.53 -6.00
N ARG A 41 10.16 -7.13 -5.04
CA ARG A 41 8.69 -7.19 -5.12
C ARG A 41 8.08 -6.03 -5.91
N ILE A 42 8.83 -4.95 -6.18
CA ILE A 42 8.32 -3.81 -6.97
C ILE A 42 8.30 -4.21 -8.45
N GLU A 43 7.12 -4.54 -8.96
CA GLU A 43 6.91 -4.80 -10.37
C GLU A 43 6.84 -3.48 -11.15
N CYS A 44 7.29 -3.50 -12.40
CA CYS A 44 7.26 -2.35 -13.30
C CYS A 44 6.97 -2.76 -14.75
N LEU A 45 6.57 -1.79 -15.56
CA LEU A 45 6.68 -1.87 -17.02
C LEU A 45 8.10 -1.47 -17.39
N ASP A 46 8.84 -2.38 -18.01
CA ASP A 46 10.17 -2.14 -18.57
C ASP A 46 10.01 -1.49 -19.95
N MET A 47 10.12 -0.18 -19.99
CA MET A 47 9.80 0.59 -21.20
C MET A 47 10.85 0.41 -22.29
N ASP A 48 12.12 0.20 -21.93
CA ASP A 48 13.17 -0.09 -22.89
C ASP A 48 12.96 -1.43 -23.61
N THR A 49 12.52 -2.45 -22.87
CA THR A 49 12.19 -3.75 -23.44
C THR A 49 10.97 -3.65 -24.35
N TYR A 50 9.97 -2.85 -23.97
CA TYR A 50 8.81 -2.61 -24.82
C TYR A 50 9.18 -1.94 -26.14
N GLU A 51 9.92 -0.84 -26.09
CA GLU A 51 10.38 -0.10 -27.26
C GLU A 51 11.19 -1.00 -28.22
N LYS A 52 12.13 -1.78 -27.72
CA LYS A 52 12.93 -2.72 -28.54
C LYS A 52 12.05 -3.75 -29.26
N LYS A 53 11.02 -4.27 -28.59
CA LYS A 53 10.07 -5.22 -29.18
C LYS A 53 9.21 -4.60 -30.29
N CYS A 54 8.88 -3.32 -30.15
CA CYS A 54 8.12 -2.58 -31.14
C CYS A 54 8.98 -2.00 -32.29
N GLY A 55 10.29 -2.28 -32.31
CA GLY A 55 11.22 -1.72 -33.30
C GLY A 55 11.56 -0.26 -33.09
N GLY A 56 11.23 0.31 -31.94
CA GLY A 56 11.52 1.68 -31.55
C GLY A 56 12.95 1.87 -30.99
N ASN A 57 13.24 3.10 -30.61
CA ASN A 57 14.50 3.49 -30.00
C ASN A 57 14.37 3.57 -28.48
N ALA A 58 14.90 2.60 -27.74
CA ALA A 58 14.87 2.52 -26.28
C ALA A 58 15.37 3.77 -25.54
N LYS A 59 16.09 4.67 -26.22
CA LYS A 59 16.55 5.93 -25.65
C LYS A 59 15.43 6.98 -25.53
N CYS A 60 14.26 6.72 -26.10
CA CYS A 60 13.16 7.70 -26.14
C CYS A 60 12.14 7.53 -25.01
N THR A 61 12.24 6.48 -24.18
CA THR A 61 11.35 6.24 -23.02
C THR A 61 12.08 6.41 -21.69
N VAL A 62 11.31 6.54 -20.61
CA VAL A 62 11.86 6.32 -19.26
C VAL A 62 12.17 4.84 -19.06
N ASP A 63 13.03 4.50 -18.12
CA ASP A 63 13.45 3.10 -17.92
C ASP A 63 12.31 2.22 -17.40
N ALA A 64 11.52 2.74 -16.46
CA ALA A 64 10.47 1.97 -15.81
C ALA A 64 9.21 2.80 -15.48
N VAL A 65 8.06 2.11 -15.43
CA VAL A 65 6.81 2.65 -14.91
C VAL A 65 6.28 1.73 -13.82
N ILE A 66 6.03 2.26 -12.63
CA ILE A 66 5.49 1.51 -11.49
C ILE A 66 4.07 1.96 -11.14
N GLY A 67 3.27 1.05 -10.60
CA GLY A 67 2.00 1.41 -10.00
C GLY A 67 2.22 1.93 -8.57
N ILE A 68 1.58 3.04 -8.23
CA ILE A 68 1.60 3.61 -6.88
C ILE A 68 0.20 3.93 -6.38
N SER A 69 0.06 4.00 -5.06
CA SER A 69 -1.17 4.41 -4.39
C SER A 69 -0.83 5.20 -3.13
N LYS A 70 -1.72 6.10 -2.75
CA LYS A 70 -1.72 6.64 -1.39
C LYS A 70 -2.19 5.55 -0.44
N CYS A 71 -1.61 5.49 0.75
CA CYS A 71 -1.96 4.49 1.76
C CYS A 71 -2.20 5.18 3.09
N VAL A 72 -3.42 5.02 3.61
CA VAL A 72 -3.78 5.46 4.96
C VAL A 72 -4.38 4.26 5.67
N ASN A 73 -3.82 3.89 6.79
CA ASN A 73 -4.30 2.79 7.61
C ASN A 73 -4.51 1.47 6.84
N LYS A 74 -3.53 1.10 6.00
CA LYS A 74 -3.57 -0.08 5.11
C LYS A 74 -4.64 -0.02 3.99
N VAL A 75 -5.37 1.07 3.87
CA VAL A 75 -6.32 1.29 2.77
C VAL A 75 -5.64 2.12 1.68
N THR A 76 -5.68 1.61 0.46
CA THR A 76 -5.08 2.29 -0.69
C THR A 76 -6.12 3.09 -1.49
N SER A 77 -5.70 4.26 -1.96
CA SER A 77 -6.50 5.14 -2.78
C SER A 77 -5.64 5.89 -3.80
N SER A 78 -6.26 6.67 -4.67
CA SER A 78 -5.55 7.55 -5.61
C SER A 78 -4.47 6.81 -6.41
N HIS A 79 -4.86 5.69 -7.01
CA HIS A 79 -3.98 4.84 -7.81
C HIS A 79 -3.46 5.57 -9.05
N ARG A 80 -2.15 5.50 -9.31
CA ARG A 80 -1.49 6.15 -10.45
C ARG A 80 -0.29 5.35 -10.96
N LEU A 81 0.07 5.60 -12.20
CA LEU A 81 1.35 5.18 -12.77
C LEU A 81 2.41 6.25 -12.48
N LEU A 82 3.56 5.86 -11.97
CA LEU A 82 4.70 6.73 -11.71
C LEU A 82 5.82 6.41 -12.69
N LEU A 83 6.29 7.43 -13.40
CA LEU A 83 7.42 7.33 -14.33
C LEU A 83 8.72 7.41 -13.54
N VAL A 84 9.62 6.45 -13.80
CA VAL A 84 10.91 6.32 -13.11
C VAL A 84 12.04 6.21 -14.15
N GLU A 85 12.95 7.16 -14.11
CA GLU A 85 14.20 7.17 -14.90
C GLU A 85 15.36 6.83 -13.97
N LEU A 86 16.14 5.82 -14.32
CA LEU A 86 17.26 5.32 -13.53
C LEU A 86 18.57 5.87 -14.10
N ARG A 87 19.30 6.63 -13.32
CA ARG A 87 20.58 7.27 -13.71
C ARG A 87 21.73 6.76 -12.83
N MET A 88 21.83 5.43 -12.72
CA MET A 88 22.73 4.79 -11.76
C MET A 88 24.20 4.83 -12.19
N LEU A 89 24.49 4.90 -13.50
CA LEU A 89 25.86 4.98 -14.05
C LEU A 89 26.47 6.40 -13.98
N TYR A 90 25.67 7.39 -13.62
CA TYR A 90 26.13 8.77 -13.62
C TYR A 90 27.12 9.02 -12.50
N VAL A 91 28.30 9.52 -12.87
CA VAL A 91 29.32 10.00 -11.92
C VAL A 91 29.06 11.47 -11.53
N ASN A 92 28.43 12.22 -12.45
CA ASN A 92 27.97 13.59 -12.22
C ASN A 92 26.73 13.87 -13.08
N ALA A 93 26.01 14.95 -12.78
CA ALA A 93 24.74 15.29 -13.44
C ALA A 93 24.91 16.24 -14.65
N ASN A 94 26.13 16.64 -15.02
CA ASN A 94 26.35 17.72 -15.99
C ASN A 94 25.94 17.39 -17.43
N ASN A 95 25.80 16.10 -17.75
CA ASN A 95 25.48 15.61 -19.10
C ASN A 95 23.98 15.42 -19.33
N LEU A 96 23.12 15.87 -18.41
CA LEU A 96 21.68 15.76 -18.58
C LEU A 96 21.16 16.86 -19.53
N SER A 97 20.36 16.46 -20.50
CA SER A 97 19.69 17.35 -21.46
C SER A 97 18.22 17.53 -21.09
N LYS A 98 17.78 18.79 -20.96
CA LYS A 98 16.36 19.12 -20.71
C LYS A 98 15.48 18.52 -21.81
N THR A 99 15.84 18.71 -23.06
CA THR A 99 15.08 18.24 -24.22
C THR A 99 14.95 16.70 -24.21
N GLU A 100 16.05 15.98 -23.88
CA GLU A 100 16.02 14.52 -23.79
C GLU A 100 15.05 14.06 -22.68
N LEU A 101 15.13 14.64 -21.49
CA LEU A 101 14.28 14.25 -20.37
C LEU A 101 12.80 14.54 -20.65
N GLU A 102 12.47 15.70 -21.24
CA GLU A 102 11.12 16.05 -21.61
C GLU A 102 10.57 15.13 -22.72
N GLN A 103 11.39 14.79 -23.71
CA GLN A 103 11.01 13.88 -24.79
C GLN A 103 10.75 12.46 -24.26
N LYS A 104 11.60 11.93 -23.40
CA LYS A 104 11.39 10.62 -22.77
C LYS A 104 10.05 10.55 -22.03
N ILE A 105 9.78 11.56 -21.21
CA ILE A 105 8.52 11.61 -20.45
C ILE A 105 7.32 11.71 -21.37
N LYS A 106 7.38 12.59 -22.38
CA LYS A 106 6.29 12.77 -23.33
C LYS A 106 6.02 11.48 -24.08
N HIS A 107 7.06 10.89 -24.67
CA HIS A 107 6.93 9.67 -25.48
C HIS A 107 6.41 8.49 -24.61
N THR A 108 6.91 8.34 -23.38
CA THR A 108 6.38 7.32 -22.47
C THR A 108 4.90 7.53 -22.17
N LYS A 109 4.47 8.78 -21.92
CA LYS A 109 3.04 9.10 -21.70
C LYS A 109 2.18 8.78 -22.93
N ASP A 110 2.69 9.06 -24.12
CA ASP A 110 2.01 8.75 -25.37
C ASP A 110 1.83 7.23 -25.54
N LEU A 111 2.82 6.43 -25.19
CA LEU A 111 2.75 4.96 -25.22
C LEU A 111 1.81 4.38 -24.16
N LEU A 112 1.77 4.96 -22.96
CA LEU A 112 0.86 4.54 -21.89
C LEU A 112 -0.60 4.92 -22.21
N GLY A 113 -0.83 5.92 -23.03
CA GLY A 113 -2.17 6.37 -23.36
C GLY A 113 -2.97 6.87 -22.15
N SER A 114 -4.27 6.62 -22.17
CA SER A 114 -5.22 7.07 -21.13
C SER A 114 -5.85 5.94 -20.32
N GLU A 115 -5.35 4.71 -20.44
CA GLU A 115 -5.94 3.54 -19.74
C GLU A 115 -5.93 3.71 -18.22
N LEU A 116 -4.81 4.21 -17.67
CA LEU A 116 -4.64 4.42 -16.24
C LEU A 116 -4.13 5.85 -15.99
N SER A 117 -4.50 6.41 -14.85
CA SER A 117 -4.04 7.74 -14.44
C SER A 117 -2.53 7.75 -14.22
N ILE A 118 -1.82 8.71 -14.81
CA ILE A 118 -0.38 8.90 -14.65
C ILE A 118 -0.15 9.99 -13.57
N ASP A 119 0.82 9.78 -12.69
CA ASP A 119 1.21 10.81 -11.72
C ASP A 119 1.84 11.99 -12.46
N LYS A 120 1.63 13.18 -11.92
CA LYS A 120 2.21 14.41 -12.48
C LYS A 120 3.73 14.48 -12.27
N ASN A 121 4.24 13.82 -11.22
CA ASN A 121 5.65 13.79 -10.89
C ASN A 121 6.36 12.72 -11.72
N ASN A 122 7.60 13.02 -12.09
CA ASN A 122 8.51 12.12 -12.78
C ASN A 122 9.74 11.99 -11.91
N ILE A 123 10.13 10.77 -11.56
CA ILE A 123 11.20 10.52 -10.62
C ILE A 123 12.47 10.14 -11.37
N PHE A 124 13.55 10.84 -11.07
CA PHE A 124 14.90 10.56 -11.55
C PHE A 124 15.73 10.02 -10.40
N VAL A 125 16.13 8.75 -10.48
CA VAL A 125 16.85 8.07 -9.40
C VAL A 125 18.33 8.03 -9.73
N PHE A 126 19.13 8.55 -8.81
CA PHE A 126 20.59 8.52 -8.84
C PHE A 126 21.13 7.74 -7.64
N THR A 127 22.40 7.34 -7.71
CA THR A 127 23.11 6.87 -6.52
C THR A 127 23.12 7.95 -5.44
N ASP A 128 23.23 7.56 -4.17
CA ASP A 128 23.19 8.48 -3.03
C ASP A 128 24.27 9.57 -3.12
N ASN A 129 25.45 9.24 -3.67
CA ASN A 129 26.56 10.18 -3.83
C ASN A 129 26.30 11.26 -4.90
N VAL A 130 25.55 10.94 -5.95
CA VAL A 130 25.31 11.85 -7.09
C VAL A 130 24.00 12.64 -6.92
N ALA A 131 23.04 12.09 -6.21
CA ALA A 131 21.72 12.70 -6.06
C ALA A 131 21.72 14.16 -5.56
N PRO A 132 22.55 14.60 -4.60
CA PRO A 132 22.58 16.00 -4.16
C PRO A 132 22.96 16.97 -5.30
N GLN A 133 23.99 16.62 -6.09
CA GLN A 133 24.43 17.41 -7.24
C GLN A 133 23.35 17.40 -8.34
N ALA A 134 22.79 16.21 -8.65
CA ALA A 134 21.76 16.04 -9.65
C ALA A 134 20.50 16.86 -9.31
N ARG A 135 20.12 16.92 -8.03
CA ARG A 135 18.97 17.70 -7.55
C ARG A 135 19.16 19.18 -7.84
N SER A 136 20.32 19.73 -7.51
CA SER A 136 20.65 21.13 -7.78
C SER A 136 20.71 21.41 -9.29
N PHE A 137 21.27 20.50 -10.07
CA PHE A 137 21.40 20.66 -11.52
C PHE A 137 20.02 20.59 -12.22
N ILE A 138 19.21 19.57 -11.95
CA ILE A 138 17.88 19.39 -12.56
C ILE A 138 16.96 20.55 -12.16
N ASN A 139 17.00 21.02 -10.93
CA ASN A 139 16.19 22.17 -10.51
C ASN A 139 16.49 23.43 -11.36
N ARG A 140 17.76 23.70 -11.64
CA ARG A 140 18.16 24.80 -12.54
C ARG A 140 17.77 24.52 -14.00
N LEU A 141 18.04 23.31 -14.49
CA LEU A 141 17.76 22.91 -15.87
C LEU A 141 16.29 23.00 -16.21
N MET A 142 15.42 22.59 -15.29
CA MET A 142 13.96 22.59 -15.43
C MET A 142 13.28 23.87 -14.91
N GLN A 143 14.06 24.93 -14.65
CA GLN A 143 13.57 26.23 -14.20
C GLN A 143 12.63 26.15 -13.00
N GLY A 144 12.95 25.28 -12.03
CA GLY A 144 12.16 25.09 -10.82
C GLY A 144 10.85 24.32 -11.03
N SER A 145 10.69 23.61 -12.15
CA SER A 145 9.51 22.74 -12.35
C SER A 145 9.35 21.73 -11.22
N LYS A 146 8.19 21.74 -10.59
CA LYS A 146 7.86 20.83 -9.47
C LYS A 146 7.63 19.38 -9.88
N TYR A 147 7.61 19.09 -11.19
CA TYR A 147 7.26 17.77 -11.73
C TYR A 147 8.46 16.88 -12.03
N PHE A 148 9.67 17.42 -11.95
CA PHE A 148 10.93 16.69 -12.13
C PHE A 148 11.60 16.53 -10.77
N ILE A 149 11.48 15.36 -10.19
CA ILE A 149 11.92 15.11 -8.81
C ILE A 149 13.14 14.20 -8.86
N VAL A 150 14.21 14.63 -8.22
CA VAL A 150 15.42 13.81 -8.05
C VAL A 150 15.41 13.14 -6.70
N TRP A 151 15.48 11.83 -6.71
CA TRP A 151 15.67 10.98 -5.55
C TRP A 151 17.02 10.28 -5.59
N SER A 152 17.62 10.05 -4.44
CA SER A 152 18.63 9.02 -4.26
C SER A 152 17.94 7.65 -4.17
N VAL A 153 18.75 6.58 -4.22
CA VAL A 153 18.24 5.23 -3.93
C VAL A 153 17.60 5.16 -2.53
N SER A 154 18.25 5.79 -1.56
CA SER A 154 17.73 5.88 -0.19
C SER A 154 16.43 6.66 -0.11
N ASP A 155 16.31 7.79 -0.84
CA ASP A 155 15.05 8.54 -0.92
C ASP A 155 13.93 7.69 -1.53
N PHE A 156 14.23 6.96 -2.62
CA PHE A 156 13.24 6.09 -3.26
C PHE A 156 12.70 5.06 -2.26
N ARG A 157 13.60 4.34 -1.57
CA ARG A 157 13.24 3.35 -0.54
C ARG A 157 12.44 3.96 0.61
N ASN A 158 12.72 5.21 0.98
CA ASN A 158 12.02 5.88 2.07
C ASN A 158 10.63 6.40 1.67
N ASN A 159 10.44 6.76 0.40
CA ASN A 159 9.19 7.35 -0.10
C ASN A 159 8.24 6.32 -0.71
N ILE A 160 8.75 5.20 -1.27
CA ILE A 160 7.93 4.13 -1.85
C ILE A 160 8.06 2.88 -0.97
N LYS A 161 7.01 2.55 -0.25
CA LYS A 161 6.97 1.45 0.71
C LYS A 161 6.11 0.28 0.21
N SER A 162 6.27 -0.88 0.83
CA SER A 162 5.25 -1.92 0.79
C SER A 162 4.06 -1.52 1.66
N ILE A 163 2.86 -1.98 1.31
CA ILE A 163 1.68 -1.81 2.16
C ILE A 163 1.89 -2.49 3.53
N ASP A 164 2.67 -3.56 3.58
CA ASP A 164 2.98 -4.28 4.82
C ASP A 164 3.83 -3.45 5.78
N GLU A 165 4.66 -2.56 5.24
CA GLU A 165 5.52 -1.65 6.01
C GLU A 165 4.76 -0.44 6.58
N MET A 166 3.53 -0.18 6.11
CA MET A 166 2.74 0.93 6.59
C MET A 166 2.19 0.65 7.99
N PRO A 167 2.24 1.64 8.89
CA PRO A 167 1.63 1.50 10.20
C PRO A 167 0.12 1.31 10.04
N TYR A 168 -0.43 0.46 10.89
CA TYR A 168 -1.86 0.28 11.02
C TYR A 168 -2.28 0.68 12.43
N ILE A 169 -3.19 1.63 12.52
CA ILE A 169 -3.78 2.09 13.78
C ILE A 169 -5.27 1.80 13.70
N PRO A 170 -5.80 0.83 14.47
CA PRO A 170 -7.22 0.51 14.47
C PRO A 170 -8.08 1.75 14.75
N ILE A 171 -9.12 1.96 13.95
CA ILE A 171 -10.11 3.03 14.18
C ILE A 171 -10.84 2.78 15.51
N ASN A 172 -11.07 1.48 15.78
CA ASN A 172 -11.64 1.00 17.04
C ASN A 172 -10.59 0.24 17.83
N PRO A 173 -9.78 0.92 18.68
CA PRO A 173 -8.71 0.27 19.43
C PRO A 173 -9.25 -0.83 20.35
N PRO A 174 -8.64 -2.02 20.39
CA PRO A 174 -9.05 -3.15 21.24
C PRO A 174 -9.28 -2.75 22.70
N ASP A 175 -8.37 -1.96 23.28
CA ASP A 175 -8.47 -1.52 24.67
C ASP A 175 -9.73 -0.69 24.97
N LYS A 176 -10.18 0.11 24.01
CA LYS A 176 -11.39 0.92 24.15
C LYS A 176 -12.63 0.02 24.15
N ILE A 177 -12.68 -0.95 23.23
CA ILE A 177 -13.78 -1.90 23.12
C ILE A 177 -13.86 -2.75 24.39
N CYS A 178 -12.75 -3.33 24.82
CA CYS A 178 -12.70 -4.16 26.03
C CYS A 178 -13.13 -3.39 27.27
N LYS A 179 -12.68 -2.14 27.46
CA LYS A 179 -13.09 -1.30 28.59
C LYS A 179 -14.57 -1.00 28.59
N GLU A 180 -15.18 -0.79 27.43
CA GLU A 180 -16.62 -0.57 27.29
C GLU A 180 -17.40 -1.82 27.70
N LEU A 181 -17.04 -2.99 27.18
CA LEU A 181 -17.68 -4.26 27.49
C LEU A 181 -17.51 -4.64 28.98
N ASP A 182 -16.30 -4.47 29.54
CA ASP A 182 -16.03 -4.68 30.97
C ASP A 182 -16.88 -3.77 31.88
N GLY A 183 -17.20 -2.57 31.41
CA GLY A 183 -18.09 -1.65 32.13
C GLY A 183 -19.49 -2.23 32.30
N PHE A 184 -20.04 -2.89 31.31
CA PHE A 184 -21.33 -3.56 31.40
C PHE A 184 -21.28 -4.78 32.32
N VAL A 185 -20.20 -5.57 32.26
CA VAL A 185 -19.99 -6.72 33.15
C VAL A 185 -19.96 -6.27 34.63
N LYS A 186 -19.13 -5.27 34.95
CA LYS A 186 -19.01 -4.73 36.31
C LYS A 186 -20.33 -4.22 36.88
N THR A 187 -21.22 -3.72 36.04
CA THR A 187 -22.52 -3.20 36.44
C THR A 187 -23.66 -4.19 36.24
N GLN A 188 -23.33 -5.43 35.84
CA GLN A 188 -24.28 -6.52 35.55
C GLN A 188 -25.41 -6.12 34.57
N LYS A 189 -25.08 -5.27 33.60
CA LYS A 189 -26.03 -4.78 32.57
C LYS A 189 -26.03 -5.71 31.35
N TRP A 190 -26.45 -6.97 31.54
CA TRP A 190 -26.33 -8.02 30.54
C TRP A 190 -27.01 -7.70 29.22
N GLN A 191 -28.23 -7.19 29.23
CA GLN A 191 -28.98 -6.82 28.03
C GLN A 191 -28.27 -5.70 27.23
N GLN A 192 -27.61 -4.78 27.93
CA GLN A 192 -26.80 -3.74 27.27
C GLN A 192 -25.49 -4.31 26.68
N LEU A 193 -24.86 -5.23 27.40
CA LEU A 193 -23.68 -5.96 26.92
C LEU A 193 -24.01 -6.70 25.61
N PHE A 194 -25.10 -7.46 25.57
CA PHE A 194 -25.48 -8.23 24.38
C PHE A 194 -25.79 -7.30 23.20
N LYS A 195 -26.51 -6.23 23.40
CA LYS A 195 -26.75 -5.20 22.37
C LYS A 195 -25.45 -4.59 21.85
N GLN A 196 -24.47 -4.34 22.73
CA GLN A 196 -23.21 -3.76 22.33
C GLN A 196 -22.34 -4.73 21.52
N ILE A 197 -22.34 -6.02 21.88
CA ILE A 197 -21.63 -7.04 21.09
C ILE A 197 -22.27 -7.19 19.71
N SER A 198 -23.61 -7.24 19.63
CA SER A 198 -24.33 -7.28 18.35
C SER A 198 -24.03 -6.04 17.50
N TYR A 199 -23.95 -4.85 18.10
CA TYR A 199 -23.53 -3.63 17.41
C TYR A 199 -22.13 -3.74 16.83
N TRP A 200 -21.15 -4.18 17.61
CA TRP A 200 -19.78 -4.35 17.12
C TRP A 200 -19.68 -5.44 16.04
N LYS A 201 -20.48 -6.51 16.13
CA LYS A 201 -20.59 -7.51 15.08
C LYS A 201 -21.06 -6.89 13.77
N GLU A 202 -22.11 -6.09 13.77
CA GLU A 202 -22.58 -5.40 12.57
C GLU A 202 -21.54 -4.42 12.01
N CYS A 203 -20.82 -3.70 12.87
CA CYS A 203 -19.72 -2.85 12.46
C CYS A 203 -18.62 -3.66 11.75
N ALA A 204 -18.23 -4.80 12.31
CA ALA A 204 -17.24 -5.69 11.70
C ALA A 204 -17.70 -6.20 10.33
N LEU A 205 -18.94 -6.69 10.22
CA LEU A 205 -19.46 -7.19 8.95
C LEU A 205 -19.47 -6.14 7.84
N ARG A 206 -19.76 -4.86 8.16
CA ARG A 206 -19.66 -3.76 7.19
C ARG A 206 -18.23 -3.50 6.73
N LEU A 207 -17.23 -3.76 7.58
CA LEU A 207 -15.81 -3.56 7.25
C LEU A 207 -15.24 -4.70 6.41
N ARG A 208 -15.85 -5.88 6.42
CA ARG A 208 -15.34 -7.11 5.77
C ARG A 208 -14.87 -6.91 4.34
N TYR A 209 -15.59 -6.11 3.54
CA TYR A 209 -15.29 -5.86 2.13
C TYR A 209 -14.52 -4.56 1.88
N ASN A 210 -14.56 -3.63 2.82
CA ASN A 210 -14.00 -2.29 2.63
C ASN A 210 -12.66 -2.08 3.33
N ASN A 211 -12.43 -2.78 4.44
CA ASN A 211 -11.22 -2.67 5.24
C ASN A 211 -10.96 -3.98 6.00
N SER A 212 -10.29 -4.94 5.36
CA SER A 212 -10.02 -6.26 5.94
C SER A 212 -9.19 -6.19 7.23
N PHE A 213 -8.25 -5.25 7.33
CA PHE A 213 -7.42 -5.09 8.53
C PHE A 213 -8.23 -4.64 9.75
N GLU A 214 -9.15 -3.69 9.56
CA GLU A 214 -10.03 -3.26 10.63
C GLU A 214 -11.05 -4.36 10.99
N TYR A 215 -11.57 -5.08 9.99
CA TYR A 215 -12.42 -6.25 10.18
C TYR A 215 -11.73 -7.30 11.05
N ASP A 216 -10.52 -7.70 10.69
CA ASP A 216 -9.76 -8.73 11.41
C ASP A 216 -9.45 -8.29 12.85
N SER A 217 -9.02 -7.03 13.04
CA SER A 217 -8.73 -6.47 14.35
C SER A 217 -9.97 -6.44 15.24
N LEU A 218 -11.08 -5.91 14.75
CA LEU A 218 -12.34 -5.79 15.48
C LEU A 218 -12.93 -7.16 15.81
N SER A 219 -12.98 -8.05 14.80
CA SER A 219 -13.52 -9.39 14.93
C SER A 219 -12.75 -10.22 15.96
N LYS A 220 -11.42 -10.19 15.89
CA LYS A 220 -10.57 -10.88 16.86
C LYS A 220 -10.77 -10.33 18.27
N THR A 221 -10.84 -9.01 18.43
CA THR A 221 -11.06 -8.37 19.73
C THR A 221 -12.36 -8.80 20.37
N ILE A 222 -13.47 -8.82 19.63
CA ILE A 222 -14.77 -9.23 20.13
C ILE A 222 -14.77 -10.73 20.47
N TYR A 223 -14.21 -11.56 19.59
CA TYR A 223 -14.13 -13.00 19.79
C TYR A 223 -13.32 -13.35 21.03
N ASP A 224 -12.08 -12.87 21.13
CA ASP A 224 -11.19 -13.17 22.24
C ASP A 224 -11.78 -12.68 23.57
N TRP A 225 -12.36 -11.46 23.58
CA TRP A 225 -13.02 -10.91 24.76
C TRP A 225 -14.22 -11.76 25.18
N TRP A 226 -15.08 -12.17 24.23
CA TRP A 226 -16.26 -12.98 24.52
C TRP A 226 -15.91 -14.36 25.05
N ILE A 227 -14.94 -15.04 24.48
CA ILE A 227 -14.47 -16.34 24.97
C ILE A 227 -13.97 -16.23 26.41
N MET A 228 -13.19 -15.19 26.72
CA MET A 228 -12.72 -14.96 28.10
C MET A 228 -13.87 -14.64 29.05
N PHE A 229 -14.84 -13.85 28.60
CA PHE A 229 -16.05 -13.57 29.38
C PHE A 229 -16.81 -14.85 29.72
N ARG A 230 -17.11 -15.69 28.75
CA ARG A 230 -17.85 -16.95 28.95
C ARG A 230 -17.07 -17.95 29.82
N LYS A 231 -15.76 -18.01 29.66
CA LYS A 231 -14.89 -18.83 30.53
C LYS A 231 -15.03 -18.45 32.00
N ASN A 232 -15.14 -17.17 32.29
CA ASN A 232 -15.25 -16.63 33.65
C ASN A 232 -16.71 -16.61 34.16
N ASN A 233 -17.68 -16.65 33.25
CA ASN A 233 -19.11 -16.61 33.53
C ASN A 233 -19.81 -17.74 32.76
N PRO A 234 -19.60 -19.01 33.14
CA PRO A 234 -20.12 -20.16 32.40
C PRO A 234 -21.66 -20.24 32.43
N CYS A 235 -22.28 -19.65 33.44
CA CYS A 235 -23.72 -19.57 33.58
C CYS A 235 -24.07 -18.24 34.28
N LEU A 236 -25.05 -17.50 33.74
CA LEU A 236 -25.56 -16.29 34.34
C LEU A 236 -26.71 -16.62 35.31
N LEU A 237 -26.87 -15.79 36.37
CA LEU A 237 -27.78 -16.07 37.47
C LEU A 237 -29.24 -16.11 37.07
N LYS A 238 -29.64 -15.41 36.00
CA LYS A 238 -31.01 -15.35 35.50
C LYS A 238 -31.13 -16.08 34.19
N ASP A 239 -32.15 -16.92 34.05
CA ASP A 239 -32.41 -17.72 32.86
C ASP A 239 -32.53 -16.85 31.58
N GLU A 240 -33.17 -15.68 31.67
CA GLU A 240 -33.29 -14.77 30.52
C GLU A 240 -31.94 -14.20 30.07
N ASP A 241 -31.02 -13.91 31.00
CA ASP A 241 -29.70 -13.42 30.72
C ASP A 241 -28.82 -14.55 30.15
N GLU A 242 -28.96 -15.78 30.66
CA GLU A 242 -28.27 -16.95 30.14
C GLU A 242 -28.73 -17.29 28.72
N LEU A 243 -30.03 -17.22 28.43
CA LEU A 243 -30.55 -17.41 27.09
C LEU A 243 -29.98 -16.35 26.11
N GLY A 244 -29.91 -15.08 26.56
CA GLY A 244 -29.28 -14.02 25.78
C GLY A 244 -27.81 -14.29 25.51
N ALA A 245 -27.06 -14.80 26.49
CA ALA A 245 -25.66 -15.16 26.35
C ALA A 245 -25.46 -16.34 25.35
N GLN A 246 -26.34 -17.34 25.35
CA GLN A 246 -26.28 -18.44 24.39
C GLN A 246 -26.52 -17.98 22.95
N ILE A 247 -27.45 -17.05 22.73
CA ILE A 247 -27.66 -16.45 21.40
C ILE A 247 -26.39 -15.75 20.91
N ILE A 248 -25.73 -15.00 21.79
CA ILE A 248 -24.46 -14.32 21.45
C ILE A 248 -23.34 -15.34 21.23
N ASP A 249 -23.28 -16.44 21.98
CA ASP A 249 -22.32 -17.54 21.75
C ASP A 249 -22.40 -18.03 20.30
N GLU A 250 -23.61 -18.35 19.83
CA GLU A 250 -23.83 -18.83 18.46
C GLU A 250 -23.42 -17.75 17.45
N GLU A 251 -23.82 -16.49 17.65
CA GLU A 251 -23.51 -15.41 16.72
C GLU A 251 -22.01 -15.13 16.63
N VAL A 252 -21.31 -15.05 17.75
CA VAL A 252 -19.87 -14.76 17.83
C VAL A 252 -19.08 -15.89 17.17
N HIS A 253 -19.41 -17.16 17.46
CA HIS A 253 -18.75 -18.30 16.83
C HIS A 253 -19.02 -18.38 15.33
N LYS A 254 -20.24 -18.15 14.90
CA LYS A 254 -20.61 -18.18 13.48
C LYS A 254 -19.91 -17.09 12.66
N VAL A 255 -19.80 -15.90 13.20
CA VAL A 255 -19.24 -14.74 12.46
C VAL A 255 -17.72 -14.67 12.56
N PHE A 256 -17.15 -14.97 13.72
CA PHE A 256 -15.73 -14.72 14.01
C PHE A 256 -14.91 -16.00 14.25
N GLY A 257 -15.55 -17.15 14.55
CA GLY A 257 -14.83 -18.39 14.86
C GLY A 257 -13.96 -18.92 13.71
N ALA A 258 -14.33 -18.64 12.46
CA ALA A 258 -13.57 -19.05 11.28
C ALA A 258 -12.21 -18.35 11.14
N ILE A 259 -12.01 -17.19 11.78
CA ILE A 259 -10.76 -16.40 11.67
C ILE A 259 -9.64 -17.03 12.51
N THR A 260 -10.00 -17.76 13.56
CA THR A 260 -9.04 -18.33 14.52
C THR A 260 -8.42 -19.65 14.04
N ILE A 261 -8.98 -20.30 13.01
CA ILE A 261 -8.56 -21.62 12.53
C ILE A 261 -7.50 -21.53 11.40
N GLN A 262 -7.19 -20.35 10.89
CA GLN A 262 -6.24 -20.15 9.78
C GLN A 262 -4.84 -19.69 10.25
N LYS A 263 -4.35 -20.20 11.39
CA LYS A 263 -2.95 -20.01 11.79
C LYS A 263 -2.19 -21.31 11.82
#